data_a9a6079801ac689ff42d1ac4fdfd594a
#
_entry.id   a9a6079801ac689ff42d1ac4fdfd594a
#
_cell.length_a   1.000
_cell.length_b   1.000
_cell.length_c   1.000
_cell.angle_alpha   90.00
_cell.angle_beta   90.00
_cell.angle_gamma   90.00
#
_symmetry.space_group_name_H-M   'P 1'
#
loop_
_entity.id
_entity.type
_entity.pdbx_description
1 polymer ?
#
loop_
_entity_poly.entity_id
_entity_poly.type
_entity_poly.pdbx_seq_one_letter_code
_entity_poly.pdbx_strand_id
1 'polypeptide(L)'
;MKLEDFNLNEFGISITISGMILSDSEKQYLLPFPEEQIDDITSTDIEILDLTLEDWKAVLRQTDLLETEVLASDKHGLIKATLRKSGRQIDQRISWAVYRRDNYTCRYCGRNDVPLTVDHLILWEVGGPSIEENLVSSCKNCNKARGNTEYEEWLNSDFYNRVYLNLSKEVVKENEQLIQSIKRIPVRVHQISRGSKKKRR
;
A
#
# COMPACT_ATOMS: atom_id res chain seq x y z
N MET A 1 3.91 4.12 22.81
CA MET A 1 2.89 4.70 21.92
C MET A 1 2.21 3.56 21.18
N LYS A 2 0.90 3.43 21.30
CA LYS A 2 0.16 2.34 20.66
C LYS A 2 -0.09 2.63 19.19
N LEU A 3 0.13 1.63 18.34
CA LEU A 3 -0.07 1.78 16.89
C LEU A 3 -1.54 1.87 16.49
N GLU A 4 -2.45 1.35 17.31
CA GLU A 4 -3.90 1.47 17.08
C GLU A 4 -4.39 2.92 17.02
N ASP A 5 -3.66 3.85 17.65
CA ASP A 5 -3.98 5.27 17.67
C ASP A 5 -3.73 5.95 16.31
N PHE A 6 -3.09 5.24 15.36
CA PHE A 6 -2.68 5.79 14.07
C PHE A 6 -3.16 4.94 12.91
N ASN A 7 -3.71 5.60 11.90
CA ASN A 7 -4.00 4.96 10.63
C ASN A 7 -2.72 4.88 9.76
N LEU A 8 -1.91 3.86 9.99
CA LEU A 8 -0.61 3.70 9.32
C LEU A 8 -0.74 3.71 7.79
N ASN A 9 -1.81 3.13 7.26
CA ASN A 9 -2.06 3.07 5.82
C ASN A 9 -2.30 4.45 5.22
N GLU A 10 -2.99 5.34 5.93
CA GLU A 10 -3.24 6.71 5.47
C GLU A 10 -1.94 7.49 5.27
N PHE A 11 -0.93 7.21 6.11
CA PHE A 11 0.38 7.87 6.04
C PHE A 11 1.42 7.07 5.25
N GLY A 12 1.05 5.95 4.67
CA GLY A 12 1.97 5.09 3.91
C GLY A 12 3.06 4.46 4.75
N ILE A 13 2.77 4.16 5.99
CA ILE A 13 3.71 3.56 6.92
C ILE A 13 3.46 2.06 6.98
N SER A 14 4.53 1.29 6.83
CA SER A 14 4.55 -0.15 7.09
C SER A 14 5.47 -0.46 8.25
N ILE A 15 5.15 -1.52 8.97
CA ILE A 15 5.98 -2.07 10.05
C ILE A 15 6.36 -3.48 9.67
N THR A 16 7.64 -3.78 9.75
CA THR A 16 8.17 -5.13 9.58
C THR A 16 8.83 -5.56 10.86
N ILE A 17 8.37 -6.66 11.45
CA ILE A 17 8.98 -7.24 12.66
C ILE A 17 10.25 -7.94 12.25
N SER A 18 11.38 -7.54 12.85
CA SER A 18 12.69 -8.13 12.59
C SER A 18 13.00 -9.33 13.51
N GLY A 19 12.40 -9.37 14.70
CA GLY A 19 12.58 -10.46 15.64
C GLY A 19 12.21 -10.09 17.07
N MET A 20 12.24 -11.07 17.94
CA MET A 20 12.08 -10.89 19.39
C MET A 20 13.42 -10.54 20.05
N ILE A 21 13.40 -9.65 21.03
CA ILE A 21 14.58 -9.32 21.84
C ILE A 21 14.50 -10.11 23.14
N LEU A 22 15.45 -11.03 23.33
CA LEU A 22 15.69 -11.67 24.60
C LEU A 22 16.86 -10.98 25.31
N SER A 23 16.63 -10.55 26.53
CA SER A 23 17.66 -10.00 27.38
C SER A 23 18.08 -11.04 28.41
N ASP A 24 19.35 -11.42 28.40
CA ASP A 24 20.01 -12.07 29.52
C ASP A 24 20.86 -11.03 30.24
N SER A 25 21.19 -11.24 31.50
CA SER A 25 21.73 -10.29 32.45
C SER A 25 22.83 -9.31 31.95
N GLU A 26 23.47 -9.60 30.83
CA GLU A 26 24.51 -8.77 30.22
C GLU A 26 24.39 -8.62 28.68
N LYS A 27 23.49 -9.35 28.00
CA LYS A 27 23.43 -9.36 26.51
C LYS A 27 22.01 -9.38 26.01
N GLN A 28 21.81 -8.69 24.92
CA GLN A 28 20.56 -8.78 24.13
C GLN A 28 20.78 -9.67 22.92
N TYR A 29 19.83 -10.56 22.67
CA TYR A 29 19.81 -11.45 21.52
C TYR A 29 18.58 -11.14 20.68
N LEU A 30 18.77 -11.01 19.36
CA LEU A 30 17.67 -10.93 18.42
C LEU A 30 17.40 -12.35 17.91
N LEU A 31 16.24 -12.89 18.24
CA LEU A 31 15.78 -14.17 17.73
C LEU A 31 14.77 -13.94 16.59
N PRO A 32 14.80 -14.77 15.53
CA PRO A 32 13.73 -14.73 14.52
C PRO A 32 12.37 -14.85 15.18
N PHE A 33 11.43 -14.05 14.76
CA PHE A 33 10.05 -14.19 15.17
C PHE A 33 9.45 -15.43 14.49
N PRO A 34 8.82 -16.36 15.19
CA PRO A 34 8.18 -17.51 14.56
C PRO A 34 7.11 -17.05 13.57
N GLU A 35 7.17 -17.53 12.31
CA GLU A 35 6.24 -17.12 11.25
C GLU A 35 4.77 -17.33 11.66
N GLU A 36 4.49 -18.42 12.37
CA GLU A 36 3.16 -18.75 12.90
C GLU A 36 2.60 -17.72 13.89
N GLN A 37 3.48 -16.96 14.56
CA GLN A 37 3.07 -15.92 15.52
C GLN A 37 2.93 -14.54 14.89
N ILE A 38 3.53 -14.30 13.72
CA ILE A 38 3.44 -13.01 13.03
C ILE A 38 2.00 -12.74 12.57
N ASP A 39 1.29 -13.78 12.12
CA ASP A 39 -0.10 -13.67 11.65
C ASP A 39 -1.10 -13.33 12.77
N ASP A 40 -0.73 -13.62 14.03
CA ASP A 40 -1.55 -13.34 15.21
C ASP A 40 -1.33 -11.92 15.77
N ILE A 41 -0.29 -11.21 15.32
CA ILE A 41 0.00 -9.85 15.79
C ILE A 41 -0.90 -8.84 15.10
N THR A 42 -1.66 -8.08 15.89
CA THR A 42 -2.51 -6.99 15.41
C THR A 42 -1.89 -5.63 15.74
N SER A 43 -2.30 -4.57 15.03
CA SER A 43 -1.84 -3.22 15.36
C SER A 43 -2.19 -2.79 16.79
N THR A 44 -3.23 -3.40 17.37
CA THR A 44 -3.65 -3.16 18.75
C THR A 44 -2.70 -3.79 19.77
N ASP A 45 -1.91 -4.77 19.36
CA ASP A 45 -0.98 -5.49 20.21
C ASP A 45 0.41 -4.82 20.27
N ILE A 46 0.69 -3.88 19.38
CA ILE A 46 2.03 -3.27 19.28
C ILE A 46 2.07 -1.90 19.94
N GLU A 47 3.03 -1.73 20.84
CA GLU A 47 3.40 -0.45 21.43
C GLU A 47 4.85 -0.12 21.09
N ILE A 48 5.09 1.04 20.43
CA ILE A 48 6.43 1.55 20.16
C ILE A 48 6.95 2.25 21.41
N LEU A 49 8.14 1.86 21.86
CA LEU A 49 8.71 2.28 23.14
C LEU A 49 9.73 3.42 23.02
N ASP A 50 10.46 3.50 21.92
CA ASP A 50 11.60 4.40 21.71
C ASP A 50 11.30 5.62 20.81
N LEU A 51 10.05 5.80 20.38
CA LEU A 51 9.61 7.01 19.69
C LEU A 51 8.67 7.83 20.56
N THR A 52 8.99 9.12 20.70
CA THR A 52 8.10 10.07 21.33
C THR A 52 6.97 10.50 20.35
N LEU A 53 5.92 11.11 20.87
CA LEU A 53 4.84 11.65 20.04
C LEU A 53 5.35 12.74 19.06
N GLU A 54 6.37 13.51 19.44
CA GLU A 54 6.95 14.54 18.58
C GLU A 54 7.81 13.92 17.46
N ASP A 55 8.59 12.86 17.78
CA ASP A 55 9.32 12.11 16.75
C ASP A 55 8.35 11.50 15.74
N TRP A 56 7.24 10.94 16.22
CA TRP A 56 6.20 10.39 15.36
C TRP A 56 5.57 11.44 14.44
N LYS A 57 5.24 12.61 14.98
CA LYS A 57 4.75 13.73 14.16
C LYS A 57 5.79 14.19 13.13
N ALA A 58 7.09 14.13 13.46
CA ALA A 58 8.16 14.42 12.50
C ALA A 58 8.21 13.39 11.38
N VAL A 59 8.09 12.09 11.68
CA VAL A 59 7.99 11.02 10.69
C VAL A 59 6.78 11.23 9.77
N LEU A 60 5.63 11.57 10.31
CA LEU A 60 4.42 11.80 9.52
C LEU A 60 4.55 12.96 8.52
N ARG A 61 5.31 13.98 8.87
CA ARG A 61 5.53 15.17 8.00
C ARG A 61 6.52 14.93 6.87
N GLN A 62 7.34 13.89 6.94
CA GLN A 62 8.32 13.61 5.88
C GLN A 62 7.63 13.11 4.62
N THR A 63 8.11 13.59 3.47
CA THR A 63 7.61 13.22 2.15
C THR A 63 8.44 12.15 1.47
N ASP A 64 9.69 11.99 1.91
CA ASP A 64 10.64 11.04 1.34
C ASP A 64 10.56 9.67 2.01
N LEU A 65 11.16 8.66 1.37
CA LEU A 65 11.30 7.34 1.95
C LEU A 65 12.11 7.41 3.25
N LEU A 66 11.50 6.95 4.33
CA LEU A 66 12.14 6.84 5.63
C LEU A 66 12.13 5.39 6.08
N GLU A 67 13.26 4.91 6.56
CA GLU A 67 13.36 3.66 7.31
C GLU A 67 13.94 3.95 8.69
N THR A 68 13.29 3.46 9.72
CA THR A 68 13.72 3.64 11.10
C THR A 68 13.50 2.35 11.86
N GLU A 69 14.55 1.82 12.46
CA GLU A 69 14.42 0.72 13.41
C GLU A 69 13.82 1.25 14.71
N VAL A 70 12.89 0.50 15.27
CA VAL A 70 12.21 0.84 16.51
C VAL A 70 12.19 -0.34 17.47
N LEU A 71 12.24 -0.02 18.74
CA LEU A 71 11.96 -0.95 19.82
C LEU A 71 10.46 -0.91 20.10
N ALA A 72 9.83 -2.05 20.09
CA ALA A 72 8.43 -2.18 20.38
C ALA A 72 8.15 -3.32 21.36
N SER A 73 6.96 -3.41 21.86
CA SER A 73 6.47 -4.55 22.63
C SER A 73 5.12 -5.00 22.10
N ASP A 74 4.87 -6.28 22.23
CA ASP A 74 3.58 -6.92 22.00
C ASP A 74 3.23 -7.88 23.15
N LYS A 75 2.18 -8.66 23.02
CA LYS A 75 1.78 -9.70 24.00
C LYS A 75 2.85 -10.77 24.25
N HIS A 76 3.82 -10.93 23.37
CA HIS A 76 4.89 -11.93 23.46
C HIS A 76 6.18 -11.36 24.06
N GLY A 77 6.33 -10.03 24.16
CA GLY A 77 7.47 -9.37 24.77
C GLY A 77 8.07 -8.24 23.92
N LEU A 78 9.37 -8.02 24.07
CA LEU A 78 10.11 -7.00 23.34
C LEU A 78 10.40 -7.47 21.92
N ILE A 79 10.12 -6.62 20.96
CA ILE A 79 10.38 -6.87 19.55
C ILE A 79 11.20 -5.74 18.94
N LYS A 80 12.02 -6.10 17.95
CA LYS A 80 12.66 -5.14 17.06
C LYS A 80 11.86 -5.08 15.77
N ALA A 81 11.48 -3.88 15.36
CA ALA A 81 10.74 -3.67 14.16
C ALA A 81 11.34 -2.54 13.31
N THR A 82 11.05 -2.53 12.03
CA THR A 82 11.43 -1.45 11.11
C THR A 82 10.16 -0.75 10.66
N LEU A 83 10.07 0.54 10.97
CA LEU A 83 9.09 1.44 10.37
C LEU A 83 9.60 1.88 9.01
N ARG A 84 8.79 1.69 7.99
CA ARG A 84 9.08 2.20 6.66
C ARG A 84 7.93 3.11 6.21
N LYS A 85 8.25 4.37 5.99
CA LYS A 85 7.35 5.31 5.34
C LYS A 85 7.73 5.43 3.87
N SER A 86 6.82 5.08 2.97
CA SER A 86 6.99 5.32 1.55
C SER A 86 6.14 6.52 1.14
N GLY A 87 6.76 7.47 0.44
CA GLY A 87 6.00 8.54 -0.19
C GLY A 87 5.04 7.97 -1.24
N ARG A 88 3.84 8.56 -1.34
CA ARG A 88 2.87 8.23 -2.41
C ARG A 88 3.36 8.67 -3.79
N GLN A 89 4.49 9.39 -3.83
CA GLN A 89 5.02 9.94 -5.07
C GLN A 89 5.60 8.82 -5.94
N ILE A 90 5.07 8.72 -7.16
CA ILE A 90 5.56 7.76 -8.16
C ILE A 90 6.75 8.38 -8.88
N ASP A 91 7.85 7.63 -9.02
CA ASP A 91 9.02 8.09 -9.79
C ASP A 91 8.58 8.47 -11.20
N GLN A 92 9.07 9.60 -11.67
CA GLN A 92 8.73 10.15 -12.98
C GLN A 92 9.10 9.18 -14.11
N ARG A 93 10.20 8.43 -13.97
CA ARG A 93 10.62 7.39 -14.94
C ARG A 93 9.61 6.28 -15.05
N ILE A 94 9.07 5.83 -13.92
CA ILE A 94 8.00 4.81 -13.88
C ILE A 94 6.74 5.38 -14.54
N SER A 95 6.34 6.58 -14.20
CA SER A 95 5.18 7.25 -14.83
C SER A 95 5.31 7.32 -16.34
N TRP A 96 6.50 7.69 -16.86
CA TRP A 96 6.76 7.76 -18.29
C TRP A 96 6.77 6.37 -18.96
N ALA A 97 7.24 5.33 -18.28
CA ALA A 97 7.19 3.94 -18.79
C ALA A 97 5.74 3.47 -18.92
N VAL A 98 4.91 3.73 -17.90
CA VAL A 98 3.46 3.43 -17.91
C VAL A 98 2.77 4.18 -19.05
N TYR A 99 3.00 5.49 -19.22
CA TYR A 99 2.39 6.24 -20.31
C TYR A 99 2.78 5.70 -21.70
N ARG A 100 4.04 5.35 -21.92
CA ARG A 100 4.49 4.76 -23.20
C ARG A 100 3.86 3.39 -23.45
N ARG A 101 3.84 2.52 -22.44
CA ARG A 101 3.20 1.20 -22.52
C ARG A 101 1.72 1.31 -22.91
N ASP A 102 1.02 2.28 -22.35
CA ASP A 102 -0.41 2.49 -22.56
C ASP A 102 -0.71 3.45 -23.74
N ASN A 103 0.29 3.70 -24.61
CA ASN A 103 0.19 4.56 -25.79
C ASN A 103 -0.36 5.98 -25.49
N TYR A 104 0.01 6.54 -24.35
CA TYR A 104 -0.46 7.85 -23.87
C TYR A 104 -1.99 7.97 -23.85
N THR A 105 -2.68 6.89 -23.52
CA THR A 105 -4.13 6.79 -23.56
C THR A 105 -4.66 6.36 -22.20
N CYS A 106 -5.79 6.92 -21.79
CA CYS A 106 -6.46 6.49 -20.57
C CYS A 106 -6.95 5.04 -20.70
N ARG A 107 -6.47 4.14 -19.89
CA ARG A 107 -6.85 2.71 -19.89
C ARG A 107 -8.32 2.47 -19.56
N TYR A 108 -9.00 3.46 -18.96
CA TYR A 108 -10.40 3.32 -18.56
C TYR A 108 -11.40 3.86 -19.57
N CYS A 109 -11.08 4.92 -20.30
CA CYS A 109 -12.02 5.55 -21.22
C CYS A 109 -11.47 5.81 -22.64
N GLY A 110 -10.24 5.43 -22.93
CA GLY A 110 -9.65 5.56 -24.27
C GLY A 110 -9.25 6.99 -24.67
N ARG A 111 -9.40 7.99 -23.81
CA ARG A 111 -9.02 9.38 -24.16
C ARG A 111 -7.51 9.56 -24.12
N ASN A 112 -6.98 10.27 -25.14
CA ASN A 112 -5.59 10.66 -25.26
C ASN A 112 -5.40 12.18 -25.45
N ASP A 113 -6.51 12.91 -25.44
CA ASP A 113 -6.60 14.37 -25.66
C ASP A 113 -6.67 15.15 -24.33
N VAL A 114 -6.39 14.48 -23.20
CA VAL A 114 -6.46 15.04 -21.86
C VAL A 114 -5.19 14.70 -21.07
N PRO A 115 -4.81 15.53 -20.06
CA PRO A 115 -3.71 15.19 -19.18
C PRO A 115 -3.93 13.85 -18.49
N LEU A 116 -2.89 13.01 -18.52
CA LEU A 116 -2.88 11.71 -17.88
C LEU A 116 -2.25 11.79 -16.49
N THR A 117 -2.70 10.91 -15.63
CA THR A 117 -2.13 10.56 -14.34
C THR A 117 -1.84 9.06 -14.32
N VAL A 118 -1.13 8.61 -13.31
CA VAL A 118 -0.92 7.19 -13.06
C VAL A 118 -1.85 6.74 -11.94
N ASP A 119 -2.49 5.60 -12.12
CA ASP A 119 -3.39 5.01 -11.13
C ASP A 119 -2.89 3.62 -10.71
N HIS A 120 -2.98 3.31 -9.40
CA HIS A 120 -2.57 2.02 -8.85
C HIS A 120 -3.70 1.00 -9.03
N LEU A 121 -3.43 -0.13 -9.66
CA LEU A 121 -4.39 -1.25 -9.78
C LEU A 121 -4.71 -1.84 -8.41
N ILE A 122 -3.69 -2.26 -7.67
CA ILE A 122 -3.78 -2.52 -6.24
C ILE A 122 -3.54 -1.19 -5.55
N LEU A 123 -4.53 -0.72 -4.81
CA LEU A 123 -4.47 0.59 -4.15
C LEU A 123 -3.21 0.74 -3.30
N TRP A 124 -2.62 1.93 -3.36
CA TRP A 124 -1.44 2.24 -2.56
C TRP A 124 -1.71 2.12 -1.06
N GLU A 125 -2.91 2.48 -0.61
CA GLU A 125 -3.38 2.43 0.77
C GLU A 125 -3.43 1.00 1.35
N VAL A 126 -3.60 -0.01 0.48
CA VAL A 126 -3.57 -1.42 0.88
C VAL A 126 -2.23 -2.10 0.56
N GLY A 127 -1.19 -1.30 0.32
CA GLY A 127 0.17 -1.79 0.13
C GLY A 127 0.56 -2.06 -1.32
N GLY A 128 -0.23 -1.63 -2.29
CA GLY A 128 0.11 -1.74 -3.70
C GLY A 128 1.41 -1.01 -4.03
N PRO A 129 2.42 -1.68 -4.64
CA PRO A 129 3.70 -1.07 -4.94
C PRO A 129 3.59 -0.09 -6.12
N SER A 130 4.43 0.96 -6.12
CA SER A 130 4.56 1.89 -7.25
C SER A 130 5.51 1.33 -8.31
N ILE A 131 5.15 0.22 -8.94
CA ILE A 131 5.87 -0.45 -10.05
C ILE A 131 5.00 -0.47 -11.30
N GLU A 132 5.61 -0.62 -12.48
CA GLU A 132 4.91 -0.55 -13.77
C GLU A 132 3.75 -1.54 -13.87
N GLU A 133 3.91 -2.75 -13.32
CA GLU A 133 2.93 -3.84 -13.36
C GLU A 133 1.67 -3.53 -12.53
N ASN A 134 1.81 -2.66 -11.52
CA ASN A 134 0.70 -2.23 -10.67
C ASN A 134 0.11 -0.88 -11.05
N LEU A 135 0.57 -0.28 -12.13
CA LEU A 135 0.19 1.08 -12.52
C LEU A 135 -0.41 1.08 -13.92
N VAL A 136 -1.40 1.95 -14.15
CA VAL A 136 -1.98 2.21 -15.47
C VAL A 136 -2.11 3.70 -15.71
N SER A 137 -2.07 4.08 -17.01
CA SER A 137 -2.40 5.44 -17.42
C SER A 137 -3.89 5.69 -17.24
N SER A 138 -4.25 6.76 -16.55
CA SER A 138 -5.64 7.17 -16.42
C SER A 138 -5.79 8.68 -16.56
N CYS A 139 -6.90 9.15 -17.11
CA CYS A 139 -7.20 10.57 -17.05
C CYS A 139 -7.68 10.96 -15.64
N LYS A 140 -7.48 12.22 -15.28
CA LYS A 140 -7.86 12.74 -13.95
C LYS A 140 -9.32 12.44 -13.58
N ASN A 141 -10.23 12.46 -14.56
CA ASN A 141 -11.65 12.20 -14.33
C ASN A 141 -11.90 10.73 -13.94
N CYS A 142 -11.35 9.77 -14.69
CA CYS A 142 -11.49 8.35 -14.38
C CYS A 142 -10.78 7.99 -13.07
N ASN A 143 -9.57 8.50 -12.84
CA ASN A 143 -8.83 8.27 -11.60
C ASN A 143 -9.61 8.80 -10.38
N LYS A 144 -10.15 10.03 -10.47
CA LYS A 144 -10.99 10.59 -9.41
C LYS A 144 -12.29 9.80 -9.20
N ALA A 145 -12.93 9.35 -10.28
CA ALA A 145 -14.17 8.58 -10.18
C ALA A 145 -13.93 7.20 -9.57
N ARG A 146 -12.80 6.58 -9.86
CA ARG A 146 -12.42 5.32 -9.23
C ARG A 146 -12.10 5.52 -7.74
N GLY A 147 -11.35 6.56 -7.38
CA GLY A 147 -10.97 6.82 -6.00
C GLY A 147 -10.30 5.58 -5.37
N ASN A 148 -10.82 5.15 -4.23
CA ASN A 148 -10.31 3.98 -3.49
C ASN A 148 -11.16 2.70 -3.74
N THR A 149 -11.80 2.59 -4.92
CA THR A 149 -12.52 1.38 -5.32
C THR A 149 -11.52 0.32 -5.78
N GLU A 150 -11.66 -0.91 -5.32
CA GLU A 150 -10.86 -2.04 -5.78
C GLU A 150 -10.98 -2.25 -7.29
N TYR A 151 -9.91 -2.75 -7.96
CA TYR A 151 -9.86 -2.78 -9.43
C TYR A 151 -10.97 -3.65 -10.05
N GLU A 152 -11.23 -4.81 -9.48
CA GLU A 152 -12.31 -5.70 -9.95
C GLU A 152 -13.69 -5.08 -9.75
N GLU A 153 -13.91 -4.43 -8.61
CA GLU A 153 -15.15 -3.69 -8.34
C GLU A 153 -15.29 -2.48 -9.27
N TRP A 154 -14.17 -1.77 -9.55
CA TRP A 154 -14.16 -0.66 -10.48
C TRP A 154 -14.61 -1.06 -11.90
N LEU A 155 -14.09 -2.18 -12.44
CA LEU A 155 -14.48 -2.67 -13.76
C LEU A 155 -15.97 -3.05 -13.85
N ASN A 156 -16.63 -3.31 -12.73
CA ASN A 156 -18.07 -3.58 -12.62
C ASN A 156 -18.90 -2.35 -12.27
N SER A 157 -18.29 -1.17 -12.11
CA SER A 157 -18.98 0.04 -11.71
C SER A 157 -19.81 0.65 -12.85
N ASP A 158 -20.89 1.34 -12.47
CA ASP A 158 -21.72 2.07 -13.43
C ASP A 158 -20.94 3.15 -14.20
N PHE A 159 -19.93 3.75 -13.56
CA PHE A 159 -19.10 4.75 -14.22
C PHE A 159 -18.23 4.11 -15.30
N TYR A 160 -17.53 3.03 -14.99
CA TYR A 160 -16.70 2.32 -15.97
C TYR A 160 -17.56 1.79 -17.12
N ASN A 161 -18.73 1.21 -16.83
CA ASN A 161 -19.68 0.70 -17.82
C ASN A 161 -20.19 1.76 -18.82
N ARG A 162 -20.09 3.04 -18.48
CA ARG A 162 -20.42 4.14 -19.40
C ARG A 162 -19.24 4.59 -20.26
N VAL A 163 -18.02 4.50 -19.74
CA VAL A 163 -16.85 5.08 -20.40
C VAL A 163 -16.03 4.07 -21.19
N TYR A 164 -16.07 2.78 -20.85
CA TYR A 164 -15.29 1.74 -21.54
C TYR A 164 -15.74 1.50 -22.99
N LEU A 165 -16.94 1.93 -23.36
CA LEU A 165 -17.48 1.80 -24.72
C LEU A 165 -16.61 2.48 -25.80
N ASN A 166 -15.75 3.40 -25.41
CA ASN A 166 -14.78 4.04 -26.30
C ASN A 166 -13.47 3.25 -26.44
N LEU A 167 -13.31 2.15 -25.69
CA LEU A 167 -12.13 1.29 -25.77
C LEU A 167 -12.27 0.27 -26.90
N SER A 168 -11.14 -0.13 -27.49
CA SER A 168 -11.12 -1.29 -28.35
C SER A 168 -11.38 -2.57 -27.54
N LYS A 169 -11.88 -3.62 -28.19
CA LYS A 169 -12.15 -4.91 -27.53
C LYS A 169 -10.89 -5.52 -26.94
N GLU A 170 -9.74 -5.28 -27.57
CA GLU A 170 -8.44 -5.75 -27.13
C GLU A 170 -8.08 -5.11 -25.78
N VAL A 171 -8.22 -3.78 -25.65
CA VAL A 171 -7.92 -3.05 -24.41
C VAL A 171 -8.88 -3.46 -23.29
N VAL A 172 -10.16 -3.66 -23.58
CA VAL A 172 -11.12 -4.17 -22.58
C VAL A 172 -10.68 -5.54 -22.06
N LYS A 173 -10.34 -6.46 -22.96
CA LYS A 173 -9.85 -7.79 -22.59
C LYS A 173 -8.55 -7.74 -21.78
N GLU A 174 -7.62 -6.86 -22.15
CA GLU A 174 -6.39 -6.64 -21.39
C GLU A 174 -6.68 -6.10 -19.99
N ASN A 175 -7.62 -5.15 -19.84
CA ASN A 175 -8.01 -4.64 -18.54
C ASN A 175 -8.60 -5.75 -17.63
N GLU A 176 -9.39 -6.66 -18.17
CA GLU A 176 -9.90 -7.83 -17.45
C GLU A 176 -8.77 -8.78 -17.05
N GLN A 177 -7.78 -9.00 -17.91
CA GLN A 177 -6.62 -9.85 -17.63
C GLN A 177 -5.74 -9.28 -16.52
N LEU A 178 -5.71 -7.96 -16.34
CA LEU A 178 -4.97 -7.32 -15.24
C LEU A 178 -5.46 -7.80 -13.87
N ILE A 179 -6.72 -8.20 -13.72
CA ILE A 179 -7.24 -8.79 -12.46
C ILE A 179 -6.40 -10.00 -12.04
N GLN A 180 -6.00 -10.85 -12.98
CA GLN A 180 -5.18 -12.02 -12.67
C GLN A 180 -3.70 -11.66 -12.47
N SER A 181 -3.23 -10.65 -13.19
CA SER A 181 -1.84 -10.18 -13.10
C SER A 181 -1.57 -9.54 -11.73
N ILE A 182 -2.46 -8.68 -11.25
CA ILE A 182 -2.31 -8.02 -9.95
C ILE A 182 -2.34 -8.98 -8.77
N LYS A 183 -3.04 -10.12 -8.87
CA LYS A 183 -3.04 -11.17 -7.82
C LYS A 183 -1.65 -11.78 -7.58
N ARG A 184 -0.73 -11.63 -8.53
CA ARG A 184 0.64 -12.13 -8.44
C ARG A 184 1.63 -11.08 -7.95
N ILE A 185 1.21 -9.82 -7.88
CA ILE A 185 2.07 -8.75 -7.39
C ILE A 185 2.16 -8.88 -5.87
N PRO A 186 3.38 -9.00 -5.30
CA PRO A 186 3.53 -8.99 -3.87
C PRO A 186 3.10 -7.62 -3.35
N VAL A 187 1.98 -7.58 -2.65
CA VAL A 187 1.61 -6.42 -1.85
C VAL A 187 2.67 -6.24 -0.78
N ARG A 188 3.03 -5.02 -0.47
CA ARG A 188 3.81 -4.73 0.73
C ARG A 188 2.99 -5.25 1.88
N VAL A 189 3.39 -6.39 2.43
CA VAL A 189 2.68 -7.01 3.54
C VAL A 189 2.82 -6.04 4.69
N HIS A 190 1.76 -5.30 4.94
CA HIS A 190 1.55 -4.72 6.24
C HIS A 190 1.19 -5.88 7.14
N GLN A 191 2.20 -6.49 7.71
CA GLN A 191 2.03 -7.58 8.65
C GLN A 191 1.53 -7.04 10.01
N ILE A 192 0.55 -6.19 9.95
CA ILE A 192 -0.26 -5.91 11.11
C ILE A 192 -1.69 -6.00 10.63
N SER A 193 -2.27 -7.10 10.98
CA SER A 193 -3.66 -7.55 10.79
C SER A 193 -4.57 -6.58 10.06
N ARG A 194 -5.19 -7.07 9.01
CA ARG A 194 -6.44 -6.54 8.47
C ARG A 194 -7.46 -6.44 9.61
N GLY A 195 -7.56 -5.25 10.20
CA GLY A 195 -8.68 -4.95 11.06
C GLY A 195 -9.94 -5.28 10.28
N SER A 196 -10.73 -6.23 10.78
CA SER A 196 -11.99 -6.61 10.19
C SER A 196 -12.82 -5.36 9.97
N LYS A 197 -13.13 -5.03 8.72
CA LYS A 197 -14.11 -3.99 8.38
C LYS A 197 -15.39 -4.32 9.14
N LYS A 198 -15.63 -3.67 10.28
CA LYS A 198 -16.96 -3.66 10.88
C LYS A 198 -17.91 -3.08 9.84
N LYS A 199 -18.74 -3.92 9.21
CA LYS A 199 -19.87 -3.47 8.41
C LYS A 199 -20.69 -2.54 9.31
N ARG A 200 -20.64 -1.24 9.02
CA ARG A 200 -21.64 -0.32 9.57
C ARG A 200 -22.99 -0.74 8.97
N ARG A 201 -23.86 -1.24 9.82
CA ARG A 201 -25.29 -1.35 9.54
C ARG A 201 -25.91 0.03 9.53
#